data_9cdf357c1943c22a654446f449735f15
#
_entry.id   9cdf357c1943c22a654446f449735f15
#
_cell.length_a   1.000
_cell.length_b   1.000
_cell.length_c   1.000
_cell.angle_alpha   90.00
_cell.angle_beta   90.00
_cell.angle_gamma   90.00
#
_symmetry.space_group_name_H-M   'P 1'
#
loop_
_entity.id
_entity.type
_entity.pdbx_description
1 polymer ?
#
loop_
_entity_poly.entity_id
_entity_poly.type
_entity_poly.pdbx_seq_one_letter_code
_entity_poly.pdbx_strand_id
1 'polypeptide(L)'
;TFKAGTIGTLAEKTAFGYVKNYYEERGQHKRYCEINRIVKDCTGIRRTTGQHPGGIIVVPHDKEIYDFTAVQHPANDMNTPIITTHFEYHSIDQNLLKLDILGHDDPSMIRRMEDITGIDAQTIPMDDKGVMGLFHGTETLGITPEDIDGTPLGSLGVPEFGTDFVIQMLQDTHPQSFSDLVRISGLSHGTDVWLGNAQTLIENGDAVISTAICCRDDIMVYL
;
A
#
# COMPACT_ATOMS: atom_id res chain seq x y z
N THR A 1 -11.82 -22.42 8.69
CA THR A 1 -11.15 -21.15 9.03
C THR A 1 -11.32 -20.20 7.86
N PHE A 2 -11.98 -19.10 8.04
CA PHE A 2 -12.10 -18.08 7.02
C PHE A 2 -10.70 -17.48 6.81
N LYS A 3 -10.14 -17.43 5.63
CA LYS A 3 -8.89 -16.74 5.37
C LYS A 3 -9.03 -15.28 5.83
N ALA A 4 -8.01 -14.77 6.49
CA ALA A 4 -7.89 -13.36 6.78
C ALA A 4 -7.90 -12.62 5.42
N GLY A 5 -9.04 -12.31 4.98
CA GLY A 5 -9.26 -11.37 3.91
C GLY A 5 -9.67 -10.10 4.62
N THR A 6 -9.17 -9.02 4.14
CA THR A 6 -9.56 -7.65 4.40
C THR A 6 -10.68 -7.48 5.42
N ILE A 7 -10.44 -6.65 6.37
CA ILE A 7 -11.40 -6.09 7.32
C ILE A 7 -12.79 -6.02 6.68
N GLY A 8 -13.71 -6.79 7.19
CA GLY A 8 -15.10 -6.72 6.84
C GLY A 8 -15.49 -7.73 5.82
N THR A 9 -16.20 -8.04 5.29
CA THR A 9 -17.12 -8.68 4.37
C THR A 9 -16.46 -9.69 3.47
N LEU A 10 -16.42 -10.91 3.92
CA LEU A 10 -16.51 -12.01 2.98
C LEU A 10 -17.75 -11.78 2.10
N ALA A 11 -17.56 -11.80 0.78
CA ALA A 11 -18.69 -11.80 -0.14
C ALA A 11 -19.69 -12.89 0.31
N GLU A 12 -20.96 -12.58 0.34
CA GLU A 12 -22.02 -13.45 0.86
C GLU A 12 -21.94 -14.87 0.28
N LYS A 13 -21.61 -14.98 -1.01
CA LYS A 13 -21.40 -16.26 -1.70
C LYS A 13 -20.26 -17.10 -1.11
N THR A 14 -19.16 -16.46 -0.72
CA THR A 14 -18.00 -17.14 -0.10
C THR A 14 -18.32 -17.58 1.31
N ALA A 15 -18.97 -16.72 2.08
CA ALA A 15 -19.44 -17.02 3.43
C ALA A 15 -20.41 -18.20 3.44
N PHE A 16 -21.30 -18.29 2.46
CA PHE A 16 -22.22 -19.40 2.31
C PHE A 16 -21.50 -20.75 2.17
N GLY A 17 -20.51 -20.83 1.29
CA GLY A 17 -19.70 -22.03 1.10
C GLY A 17 -18.99 -22.46 2.39
N TYR A 18 -18.44 -21.55 3.13
CA TYR A 18 -17.77 -21.85 4.40
C TYR A 18 -18.72 -22.34 5.47
N VAL A 19 -19.86 -21.70 5.66
CA VAL A 19 -20.86 -22.13 6.65
C VAL A 19 -21.41 -23.51 6.30
N LYS A 20 -21.71 -23.73 5.03
CA LYS A 20 -22.16 -25.04 4.55
C LYS A 20 -21.13 -26.12 4.87
N ASN A 21 -19.88 -25.95 4.44
CA ASN A 21 -18.81 -26.92 4.65
C ASN A 21 -18.54 -27.17 6.14
N TYR A 22 -18.59 -26.13 6.97
CA TYR A 22 -18.42 -26.26 8.42
C TYR A 22 -19.41 -27.26 9.05
N TYR A 23 -20.66 -27.23 8.63
CA TYR A 23 -21.67 -28.17 9.13
C TYR A 23 -21.53 -29.55 8.52
N GLU A 24 -21.25 -29.65 7.22
CA GLU A 24 -21.06 -30.91 6.52
C GLU A 24 -19.88 -31.73 7.07
N GLU A 25 -18.77 -31.12 7.36
CA GLU A 25 -17.59 -31.73 8.00
C GLU A 25 -17.91 -32.32 9.40
N ARG A 26 -18.97 -31.84 10.03
CA ARG A 26 -19.43 -32.28 11.34
C ARG A 26 -20.64 -33.24 11.24
N GLY A 27 -20.93 -33.73 10.03
CA GLY A 27 -22.04 -34.62 9.77
C GLY A 27 -23.42 -33.98 9.94
N GLN A 28 -23.50 -32.65 9.90
CA GLN A 28 -24.76 -31.93 10.05
C GLN A 28 -25.17 -31.28 8.72
N HIS A 29 -26.35 -31.64 8.26
CA HIS A 29 -26.95 -30.99 7.10
C HIS A 29 -27.93 -29.91 7.52
N LYS A 30 -27.64 -28.65 7.13
CA LYS A 30 -28.53 -27.52 7.36
C LYS A 30 -29.27 -27.15 6.09
N ARG A 31 -30.52 -26.68 6.25
CA ARG A 31 -31.30 -26.16 5.13
C ARG A 31 -30.68 -24.88 4.58
N TYR A 32 -30.88 -24.60 3.32
CA TYR A 32 -30.40 -23.42 2.63
C TYR A 32 -30.76 -22.11 3.39
N CYS A 33 -32.02 -22.01 3.82
CA CYS A 33 -32.48 -20.82 4.57
C CYS A 33 -31.75 -20.63 5.91
N GLU A 34 -31.42 -21.74 6.60
CA GLU A 34 -30.69 -21.68 7.87
C GLU A 34 -29.22 -21.28 7.64
N ILE A 35 -28.59 -21.81 6.60
CA ILE A 35 -27.25 -21.42 6.21
C ILE A 35 -27.21 -19.92 5.86
N ASN A 36 -28.16 -19.43 5.07
CA ASN A 36 -28.26 -18.01 4.72
C ASN A 36 -28.48 -17.11 5.95
N ARG A 37 -29.30 -17.53 6.89
CA ARG A 37 -29.48 -16.79 8.15
C ARG A 37 -28.15 -16.62 8.88
N ILE A 38 -27.40 -17.72 9.05
CA ILE A 38 -26.10 -17.71 9.72
C ILE A 38 -25.09 -16.85 8.95
N VAL A 39 -25.07 -16.96 7.62
CA VAL A 39 -24.20 -16.15 6.76
C VAL A 39 -24.47 -14.66 6.95
N LYS A 40 -25.74 -14.28 7.02
CA LYS A 40 -26.16 -12.89 7.24
C LYS A 40 -25.70 -12.36 8.60
N ASP A 41 -25.83 -13.19 9.63
CA ASP A 41 -25.38 -12.85 10.99
C ASP A 41 -23.85 -12.80 11.11
N CYS A 42 -23.13 -13.57 10.28
CA CYS A 42 -21.65 -13.58 10.25
C CYS A 42 -21.06 -12.51 9.33
N THR A 43 -21.85 -11.83 8.52
CA THR A 43 -21.39 -10.79 7.59
C THR A 43 -21.11 -9.51 8.36
N GLY A 44 -19.97 -8.86 8.10
CA GLY A 44 -19.57 -7.62 8.78
C GLY A 44 -18.96 -7.81 10.18
N ILE A 45 -18.85 -9.05 10.66
CA ILE A 45 -18.21 -9.35 11.94
C ILE A 45 -16.70 -9.47 11.74
N ARG A 46 -15.93 -8.79 12.57
CA ARG A 46 -14.48 -8.91 12.60
C ARG A 46 -14.09 -10.31 13.06
N ARG A 47 -13.22 -10.93 12.30
CA ARG A 47 -12.81 -12.32 12.53
C ARG A 47 -11.50 -12.46 13.25
N THR A 48 -10.57 -11.59 12.96
CA THR A 48 -9.22 -11.59 13.53
C THR A 48 -8.74 -10.17 13.70
N THR A 49 -7.72 -10.00 14.49
CA THR A 49 -7.03 -8.75 14.67
C THR A 49 -5.64 -8.84 14.05
N GLY A 50 -5.17 -7.73 13.53
CA GLY A 50 -3.83 -7.58 12.99
C GLY A 50 -3.09 -6.50 13.75
N GLN A 51 -1.79 -6.44 13.53
CA GLN A 51 -0.93 -5.38 14.00
C GLN A 51 -0.68 -4.38 12.87
N HIS A 52 -0.78 -3.08 13.16
CA HIS A 52 -0.27 -2.06 12.25
C HIS A 52 1.26 -2.09 12.29
N PRO A 53 1.95 -2.19 11.14
CA PRO A 53 3.38 -2.46 11.10
C PRO A 53 4.25 -1.30 11.64
N GLY A 54 3.76 -0.06 11.60
CA GLY A 54 4.52 1.12 12.01
C GLY A 54 3.80 2.02 13.01
N GLY A 55 2.58 1.69 13.41
CA GLY A 55 1.80 2.49 14.35
C GLY A 55 2.15 2.23 15.80
N ILE A 56 2.57 3.26 16.53
CA ILE A 56 2.85 3.19 17.98
C ILE A 56 1.93 4.18 18.69
N ILE A 57 1.21 3.68 19.69
CA ILE A 57 0.37 4.52 20.54
C ILE A 57 1.21 5.11 21.66
N VAL A 58 1.13 6.43 21.82
CA VAL A 58 1.78 7.17 22.90
C VAL A 58 0.79 7.36 24.04
N VAL A 59 1.13 6.83 25.20
CA VAL A 59 0.35 6.98 26.42
C VAL A 59 0.94 8.13 27.25
N PRO A 60 0.12 9.07 27.78
CA PRO A 60 0.60 10.11 28.68
C PRO A 60 1.33 9.51 29.89
N HIS A 61 2.37 10.20 30.35
CA HIS A 61 3.27 9.68 31.40
C HIS A 61 2.57 9.39 32.76
N ASP A 62 1.47 10.09 33.03
CA ASP A 62 0.68 9.97 34.26
C ASP A 62 -0.51 9.01 34.12
N LYS A 63 -0.60 8.28 33.01
CA LYS A 63 -1.70 7.37 32.69
C LYS A 63 -1.20 5.99 32.31
N GLU A 64 -2.11 5.04 32.41
CA GLU A 64 -1.90 3.68 31.91
C GLU A 64 -2.75 3.44 30.66
N ILE A 65 -2.30 2.55 29.79
CA ILE A 65 -3.06 2.21 28.57
C ILE A 65 -4.48 1.71 28.88
N TYR A 66 -4.64 1.06 30.03
CA TYR A 66 -5.93 0.52 30.50
C TYR A 66 -6.96 1.60 30.87
N ASP A 67 -6.51 2.85 31.07
CA ASP A 67 -7.42 3.99 31.26
C ASP A 67 -8.17 4.36 29.98
N PHE A 68 -7.65 3.93 28.83
CA PHE A 68 -8.15 4.30 27.51
C PHE A 68 -8.78 3.15 26.73
N THR A 69 -8.18 1.96 26.81
CA THR A 69 -8.58 0.83 25.96
C THR A 69 -8.17 -0.51 26.57
N ALA A 70 -8.88 -1.55 26.17
CA ALA A 70 -8.41 -2.91 26.36
C ALA A 70 -7.21 -3.18 25.44
N VAL A 71 -6.36 -4.09 25.85
CA VAL A 71 -5.19 -4.54 25.07
C VAL A 71 -5.25 -6.04 24.79
N GLN A 72 -4.50 -6.48 23.77
CA GLN A 72 -4.47 -7.89 23.39
C GLN A 72 -3.14 -8.24 22.69
N HIS A 73 -2.89 -9.52 22.58
CA HIS A 73 -1.88 -10.02 21.65
C HIS A 73 -2.48 -10.16 20.24
N PRO A 74 -1.84 -9.61 19.19
CA PRO A 74 -2.37 -9.68 17.83
C PRO A 74 -2.56 -11.14 17.40
N ALA A 75 -3.65 -11.42 16.69
CA ALA A 75 -4.05 -12.76 16.26
C ALA A 75 -4.14 -13.82 17.37
N ASN A 76 -4.28 -13.40 18.63
CA ASN A 76 -4.24 -14.27 19.82
C ASN A 76 -2.95 -15.10 19.97
N ASP A 77 -1.84 -14.61 19.43
CA ASP A 77 -0.54 -15.26 19.59
C ASP A 77 0.10 -14.84 20.92
N MET A 78 0.00 -15.71 21.90
CA MET A 78 0.56 -15.48 23.24
C MET A 78 2.10 -15.63 23.32
N ASN A 79 2.75 -16.09 22.25
CA ASN A 79 4.20 -16.21 22.20
C ASN A 79 4.90 -14.92 21.77
N THR A 80 4.17 -13.97 21.23
CA THR A 80 4.73 -12.68 20.87
C THR A 80 4.78 -11.73 22.07
N PRO A 81 5.86 -10.95 22.24
CA PRO A 81 5.92 -9.88 23.24
C PRO A 81 5.08 -8.65 22.84
N ILE A 82 4.53 -8.63 21.64
CA ILE A 82 3.80 -7.49 21.09
C ILE A 82 2.42 -7.42 21.72
N ILE A 83 2.07 -6.23 22.20
CA ILE A 83 0.75 -5.88 22.73
C ILE A 83 0.17 -4.79 21.85
N THR A 84 -1.08 -4.96 21.44
CA THR A 84 -1.81 -3.98 20.64
C THR A 84 -3.07 -3.53 21.35
N THR A 85 -3.58 -2.37 20.96
CA THR A 85 -4.93 -1.95 21.38
C THR A 85 -5.97 -2.92 20.82
N HIS A 86 -7.01 -3.19 21.59
CA HIS A 86 -8.12 -4.03 21.12
C HIS A 86 -8.98 -3.30 20.09
N PHE A 87 -9.30 -2.04 20.37
CA PHE A 87 -10.10 -1.24 19.48
C PHE A 87 -9.27 -0.70 18.32
N GLU A 88 -9.92 -0.53 17.20
CA GLU A 88 -9.37 0.13 16.03
C GLU A 88 -9.06 1.60 16.38
N TYR A 89 -7.93 2.12 15.86
CA TYR A 89 -7.41 3.43 16.29
C TYR A 89 -8.41 4.57 16.11
N HIS A 90 -9.16 4.63 15.00
CA HIS A 90 -10.13 5.69 14.78
C HIS A 90 -11.27 5.77 15.83
N SER A 91 -11.43 4.71 16.62
CA SER A 91 -12.37 4.72 17.74
C SER A 91 -11.80 5.37 19.00
N ILE A 92 -10.49 5.61 19.06
CA ILE A 92 -9.76 6.14 20.22
C ILE A 92 -8.81 7.30 19.87
N ASP A 93 -8.82 7.78 18.64
CA ASP A 93 -7.92 8.81 18.11
C ASP A 93 -8.05 10.18 18.79
N GLN A 94 -9.20 10.45 19.40
CA GLN A 94 -9.42 11.67 20.17
C GLN A 94 -8.74 11.67 21.54
N ASN A 95 -8.34 10.49 22.02
CA ASN A 95 -7.82 10.32 23.38
C ASN A 95 -6.32 9.97 23.42
N LEU A 96 -5.81 9.37 22.35
CA LEU A 96 -4.45 8.86 22.28
C LEU A 96 -3.76 9.29 20.96
N LEU A 97 -2.52 9.71 21.08
CA LEU A 97 -1.69 10.00 19.92
C LEU A 97 -1.12 8.71 19.34
N LYS A 98 -1.23 8.54 18.02
CA LYS A 98 -0.53 7.51 17.27
C LYS A 98 0.63 8.14 16.51
N LEU A 99 1.82 7.57 16.65
CA LEU A 99 2.95 7.84 15.77
C LEU A 99 3.03 6.72 14.73
N ASP A 100 3.05 7.10 13.47
CA ASP A 100 3.31 6.18 12.37
C ASP A 100 4.81 6.22 12.03
N ILE A 101 5.53 5.19 12.47
CA ILE A 101 6.97 5.06 12.26
C ILE A 101 7.17 3.96 11.23
N LEU A 102 7.40 4.37 10.01
CA LEU A 102 7.67 3.46 8.90
C LEU A 102 9.16 3.49 8.59
N GLY A 103 9.80 2.33 8.64
CA GLY A 103 11.18 2.18 8.18
C GLY A 103 11.27 2.46 6.68
N HIS A 104 12.25 3.26 6.29
CA HIS A 104 12.49 3.60 4.91
C HIS A 104 13.99 3.62 4.63
N ASP A 105 14.45 2.95 3.59
CA ASP A 105 15.86 2.86 3.28
C ASP A 105 16.41 4.10 2.57
N ASP A 106 15.57 4.84 1.84
CA ASP A 106 15.99 5.97 1.00
C ASP A 106 16.70 7.08 1.76
N PRO A 107 16.23 7.53 2.95
CA PRO A 107 16.96 8.55 3.70
C PRO A 107 18.37 8.11 4.10
N SER A 108 18.56 6.83 4.41
CA SER A 108 19.88 6.27 4.73
C SER A 108 20.79 6.22 3.52
N MET A 109 20.24 5.85 2.36
CA MET A 109 20.96 5.85 1.09
C MET A 109 21.37 7.26 0.67
N ILE A 110 20.45 8.22 0.74
CA ILE A 110 20.73 9.63 0.43
C ILE A 110 21.85 10.15 1.34
N ARG A 111 21.73 9.92 2.65
CA ARG A 111 22.77 10.32 3.60
C ARG A 111 24.13 9.71 3.28
N ARG A 112 24.16 8.44 2.92
CA ARG A 112 25.40 7.76 2.52
C ARG A 112 26.00 8.38 1.25
N MET A 113 25.18 8.75 0.29
CA MET A 113 25.63 9.44 -0.94
C MET A 113 26.18 10.81 -0.63
N GLU A 114 25.54 11.58 0.26
CA GLU A 114 26.07 12.88 0.74
C GLU A 114 27.45 12.70 1.39
N ASP A 115 27.62 11.70 2.26
CA ASP A 115 28.90 11.44 2.94
C ASP A 115 30.02 11.07 1.94
N ILE A 116 29.69 10.38 0.85
CA ILE A 116 30.67 9.98 -0.18
C ILE A 116 31.00 11.12 -1.13
N THR A 117 29.99 11.86 -1.57
CA THR A 117 30.14 12.88 -2.62
C THR A 117 30.44 14.27 -2.08
N GLY A 118 30.10 14.52 -0.83
CA GLY A 118 30.13 15.88 -0.24
C GLY A 118 29.07 16.83 -0.79
N ILE A 119 28.08 16.31 -1.53
CA ILE A 119 26.98 17.09 -2.12
C ILE A 119 25.77 16.99 -1.22
N ASP A 120 25.18 18.13 -0.85
CA ASP A 120 23.91 18.18 -0.14
C ASP A 120 22.78 17.85 -1.12
N ALA A 121 22.00 16.81 -0.82
CA ALA A 121 20.90 16.33 -1.65
C ALA A 121 19.85 17.41 -1.92
N GLN A 122 19.65 18.36 -1.00
CA GLN A 122 18.69 19.45 -1.17
C GLN A 122 19.11 20.45 -2.25
N THR A 123 20.37 20.45 -2.66
CA THR A 123 20.89 21.33 -3.71
C THR A 123 20.83 20.73 -5.11
N ILE A 124 20.45 19.45 -5.23
CA ILE A 124 20.38 18.74 -6.51
C ILE A 124 19.15 19.24 -7.31
N PRO A 125 19.35 19.69 -8.57
CA PRO A 125 18.24 20.12 -9.40
C PRO A 125 17.35 18.92 -9.78
N MET A 126 16.03 19.12 -9.78
CA MET A 126 15.04 18.09 -10.10
C MET A 126 14.70 18.01 -11.60
N ASP A 127 15.36 18.83 -12.43
CA ASP A 127 15.09 18.94 -13.88
C ASP A 127 16.26 18.49 -14.74
N ASP A 128 17.19 17.72 -14.17
CA ASP A 128 18.32 17.17 -14.94
C ASP A 128 17.84 16.18 -16.01
N LYS A 129 18.13 16.51 -17.28
CA LYS A 129 17.69 15.72 -18.42
C LYS A 129 18.37 14.35 -18.51
N GLY A 130 19.62 14.25 -18.03
CA GLY A 130 20.32 12.98 -17.95
C GLY A 130 19.63 12.03 -16.98
N VAL A 131 19.27 12.53 -15.79
CA VAL A 131 18.52 11.73 -14.79
C VAL A 131 17.15 11.34 -15.32
N MET A 132 16.44 12.27 -15.99
CA MET A 132 15.15 11.95 -16.62
C MET A 132 15.28 10.87 -17.70
N GLY A 133 16.44 10.80 -18.37
CA GLY A 133 16.74 9.74 -19.36
C GLY A 133 16.68 8.31 -18.79
N LEU A 134 16.89 8.13 -17.48
CA LEU A 134 16.78 6.81 -16.82
C LEU A 134 15.37 6.21 -16.91
N PHE A 135 14.37 7.04 -17.02
CA PHE A 135 12.96 6.65 -17.11
C PHE A 135 12.48 6.40 -18.54
N HIS A 136 13.38 6.55 -19.52
CA HIS A 136 13.10 6.33 -20.94
C HIS A 136 13.94 5.21 -21.56
N GLY A 137 15.12 4.95 -21.00
CA GLY A 137 16.06 3.95 -21.53
C GLY A 137 17.26 3.75 -20.63
N THR A 138 18.26 3.06 -21.14
CA THR A 138 19.51 2.71 -20.42
C THR A 138 20.70 3.55 -20.87
N GLU A 139 20.56 4.35 -21.92
CA GLU A 139 21.63 5.07 -22.60
C GLU A 139 22.35 6.03 -21.65
N THR A 140 21.63 6.67 -20.73
CA THR A 140 22.21 7.57 -19.74
C THR A 140 23.25 6.89 -18.84
N LEU A 141 23.08 5.59 -18.59
CA LEU A 141 24.01 4.78 -17.81
C LEU A 141 25.16 4.23 -18.67
N GLY A 142 25.07 4.35 -19.99
CA GLY A 142 26.05 3.77 -20.94
C GLY A 142 26.03 2.25 -20.94
N ILE A 143 24.90 1.63 -20.61
CA ILE A 143 24.68 0.17 -20.59
C ILE A 143 23.55 -0.20 -21.55
N THR A 144 23.44 -1.49 -21.84
CA THR A 144 22.34 -2.03 -22.64
C THR A 144 21.33 -2.76 -21.74
N PRO A 145 20.10 -3.00 -22.20
CA PRO A 145 19.13 -3.81 -21.44
C PRO A 145 19.68 -5.20 -21.07
N GLU A 146 20.49 -5.80 -21.89
CA GLU A 146 21.10 -7.13 -21.65
C GLU A 146 22.03 -7.12 -20.42
N ASP A 147 22.66 -6.00 -20.11
CA ASP A 147 23.53 -5.85 -18.94
C ASP A 147 22.73 -5.86 -17.61
N ILE A 148 21.40 -5.66 -17.68
CA ILE A 148 20.47 -5.61 -16.54
C ILE A 148 19.29 -6.56 -16.75
N ASP A 149 19.56 -7.79 -17.13
CA ASP A 149 18.59 -8.88 -17.29
C ASP A 149 17.41 -8.54 -18.24
N GLY A 150 17.67 -7.73 -19.28
CA GLY A 150 16.67 -7.35 -20.28
C GLY A 150 15.73 -6.23 -19.83
N THR A 151 16.00 -5.57 -18.71
CA THR A 151 15.18 -4.44 -18.23
C THR A 151 15.34 -3.24 -19.18
N PRO A 152 14.25 -2.71 -19.75
CA PRO A 152 14.32 -1.68 -20.79
C PRO A 152 14.68 -0.28 -20.31
N LEU A 153 14.59 -0.02 -19.01
CA LEU A 153 14.78 1.30 -18.40
C LEU A 153 15.92 1.31 -17.39
N GLY A 154 16.61 2.43 -17.26
CA GLY A 154 17.66 2.65 -16.26
C GLY A 154 17.16 2.87 -14.84
N SER A 155 15.86 2.84 -14.63
CA SER A 155 15.22 3.07 -13.32
C SER A 155 15.19 1.85 -12.38
N LEU A 156 15.75 0.70 -12.80
CA LEU A 156 15.74 -0.56 -12.04
C LEU A 156 16.23 -0.39 -10.59
N GLY A 157 17.27 0.40 -10.37
CA GLY A 157 17.84 0.67 -9.04
C GLY A 157 17.22 1.85 -8.30
N VAL A 158 16.23 2.53 -8.89
CA VAL A 158 15.53 3.65 -8.26
C VAL A 158 14.39 3.11 -7.39
N PRO A 159 14.37 3.38 -6.07
CA PRO A 159 13.31 2.91 -5.19
C PRO A 159 11.93 3.25 -5.74
N GLU A 160 10.99 2.30 -5.61
CA GLU A 160 9.62 2.34 -6.14
C GLU A 160 9.49 2.31 -7.67
N PHE A 161 10.50 2.76 -8.43
CA PHE A 161 10.47 2.84 -9.91
C PHE A 161 11.14 1.66 -10.60
N GLY A 162 11.69 0.71 -9.85
CA GLY A 162 12.38 -0.48 -10.37
C GLY A 162 11.54 -1.76 -10.40
N THR A 163 10.26 -1.71 -10.04
CA THR A 163 9.38 -2.89 -10.14
C THR A 163 8.87 -3.06 -11.56
N ASP A 164 8.62 -4.30 -12.00
CA ASP A 164 8.09 -4.58 -13.35
C ASP A 164 6.81 -3.81 -13.64
N PHE A 165 5.95 -3.68 -12.63
CA PHE A 165 4.70 -2.93 -12.74
C PHE A 165 4.94 -1.44 -13.04
N VAL A 166 5.85 -0.79 -12.31
CA VAL A 166 6.13 0.63 -12.51
C VAL A 166 6.97 0.86 -13.78
N ILE A 167 7.88 -0.05 -14.13
CA ILE A 167 8.61 0.00 -15.41
C ILE A 167 7.62 -0.01 -16.58
N GLN A 168 6.58 -0.85 -16.52
CA GLN A 168 5.52 -0.84 -17.54
C GLN A 168 4.76 0.48 -17.55
N MET A 169 4.40 1.03 -16.39
CA MET A 169 3.76 2.34 -16.32
C MET A 169 4.61 3.46 -16.94
N LEU A 170 5.91 3.46 -16.71
CA LEU A 170 6.84 4.41 -17.31
C LEU A 170 6.86 4.32 -18.83
N GLN A 171 6.84 3.08 -19.37
CA GLN A 171 6.77 2.84 -20.81
C GLN A 171 5.43 3.30 -21.40
N ASP A 172 4.32 3.11 -20.70
CA ASP A 172 2.99 3.52 -21.16
C ASP A 172 2.80 5.05 -21.10
N THR A 173 3.42 5.72 -20.14
CA THR A 173 3.18 7.15 -19.86
C THR A 173 4.22 8.11 -20.42
N HIS A 174 5.44 7.64 -20.70
CA HIS A 174 6.57 8.44 -21.21
C HIS A 174 6.78 9.78 -20.45
N PRO A 175 7.10 9.76 -19.15
CA PRO A 175 7.19 10.97 -18.33
C PRO A 175 8.23 11.96 -18.85
N GLN A 176 7.90 13.25 -18.90
CA GLN A 176 8.78 14.30 -19.40
C GLN A 176 9.34 15.21 -18.30
N SER A 177 8.79 15.10 -17.09
CA SER A 177 9.12 15.96 -15.98
C SER A 177 9.12 15.22 -14.65
N PHE A 178 9.75 15.80 -13.64
CA PHE A 178 9.68 15.30 -12.27
C PHE A 178 8.22 15.25 -11.75
N SER A 179 7.38 16.21 -12.16
CA SER A 179 5.95 16.21 -11.83
C SER A 179 5.24 14.97 -12.37
N ASP A 180 5.60 14.49 -13.56
CA ASP A 180 5.03 13.27 -14.11
C ASP A 180 5.46 12.04 -13.28
N LEU A 181 6.70 12.00 -12.80
CA LEU A 181 7.16 10.94 -11.91
C LEU A 181 6.39 10.91 -10.59
N VAL A 182 6.11 12.06 -9.99
CA VAL A 182 5.27 12.17 -8.79
C VAL A 182 3.86 11.61 -9.06
N ARG A 183 3.29 11.90 -10.22
CA ARG A 183 1.99 11.40 -10.64
C ARG A 183 1.99 9.88 -10.86
N ILE A 184 3.02 9.35 -11.50
CA ILE A 184 3.20 7.90 -11.69
C ILE A 184 3.33 7.20 -10.34
N SER A 185 4.13 7.74 -9.42
CA SER A 185 4.24 7.24 -8.06
C SER A 185 2.87 7.21 -7.36
N GLY A 186 2.08 8.28 -7.48
CA GLY A 186 0.72 8.32 -6.93
C GLY A 186 -0.18 7.22 -7.51
N LEU A 187 -0.14 7.00 -8.82
CA LEU A 187 -0.95 6.00 -9.50
C LEU A 187 -0.46 4.56 -9.27
N SER A 188 0.79 4.36 -8.86
CA SER A 188 1.34 3.03 -8.53
C SER A 188 0.85 2.49 -7.20
N HIS A 189 0.25 3.34 -6.35
CA HIS A 189 -0.25 3.00 -5.03
C HIS A 189 -1.78 2.87 -5.04
N GLY A 190 -2.27 1.83 -4.41
CA GLY A 190 -3.70 1.59 -4.27
C GLY A 190 -4.26 0.54 -5.24
N THR A 191 -5.42 0.02 -4.88
CA THR A 191 -6.13 -1.01 -5.66
C THR A 191 -6.94 -0.33 -6.76
N ASP A 192 -6.85 -0.86 -7.98
CA ASP A 192 -7.64 -0.41 -9.14
C ASP A 192 -7.47 1.09 -9.49
N VAL A 193 -6.34 1.69 -9.14
CA VAL A 193 -6.06 3.10 -9.46
C VAL A 193 -5.48 3.23 -10.87
N TRP A 194 -4.54 2.36 -11.23
CA TRP A 194 -3.90 2.35 -12.54
C TRP A 194 -4.60 1.40 -13.51
N LEU A 195 -4.55 0.09 -13.25
CA LEU A 195 -5.07 -0.94 -14.16
C LEU A 195 -6.57 -0.80 -14.39
N GLY A 196 -6.95 -0.73 -15.67
CA GLY A 196 -8.34 -0.61 -16.08
C GLY A 196 -9.01 0.74 -15.75
N ASN A 197 -8.21 1.72 -15.28
CA ASN A 197 -8.66 3.05 -14.92
C ASN A 197 -7.80 4.11 -15.63
N ALA A 198 -6.84 4.75 -14.95
CA ALA A 198 -5.99 5.76 -15.55
C ALA A 198 -5.21 5.23 -16.77
N GLN A 199 -4.75 3.99 -16.74
CA GLN A 199 -4.14 3.30 -17.88
C GLN A 199 -5.04 3.36 -19.11
N THR A 200 -6.29 2.94 -18.98
CA THR A 200 -7.24 2.89 -20.11
C THR A 200 -7.49 4.28 -20.70
N LEU A 201 -7.58 5.31 -19.87
CA LEU A 201 -7.78 6.69 -20.33
C LEU A 201 -6.56 7.20 -21.12
N ILE A 202 -5.36 6.84 -20.68
CA ILE A 202 -4.11 7.24 -21.35
C ILE A 202 -3.92 6.45 -22.65
N GLU A 203 -4.14 5.15 -22.65
CA GLU A 203 -4.06 4.31 -23.85
C GLU A 203 -5.04 4.72 -24.94
N ASN A 204 -6.26 5.12 -24.56
CA ASN A 204 -7.28 5.61 -25.50
C ASN A 204 -7.02 7.04 -25.97
N GLY A 205 -6.10 7.76 -25.36
CA GLY A 205 -5.82 9.16 -25.67
C GLY A 205 -6.83 10.14 -25.04
N ASP A 206 -7.66 9.68 -24.10
CA ASP A 206 -8.63 10.51 -23.38
C ASP A 206 -7.97 11.39 -22.33
N ALA A 207 -6.79 11.00 -21.85
CA ALA A 207 -5.97 11.74 -20.90
C ALA A 207 -4.48 11.56 -21.20
N VAL A 208 -3.66 12.44 -20.63
CA VAL A 208 -2.21 12.29 -20.54
C VAL A 208 -1.82 12.34 -19.06
N ILE A 209 -0.62 11.85 -18.73
CA ILE A 209 -0.18 11.80 -17.33
C ILE A 209 -0.27 13.16 -16.62
N SER A 210 0.00 14.25 -17.32
CA SER A 210 -0.06 15.60 -16.77
C SER A 210 -1.48 16.12 -16.50
N THR A 211 -2.52 15.49 -17.05
CA THR A 211 -3.93 15.88 -16.88
C THR A 211 -4.75 14.86 -16.09
N ALA A 212 -4.21 13.67 -15.88
CA ALA A 212 -4.86 12.64 -15.09
C ALA A 212 -4.87 13.01 -13.59
N ILE A 213 -5.92 12.61 -12.89
CA ILE A 213 -6.00 12.70 -11.43
C ILE A 213 -5.17 11.57 -10.85
N CYS A 214 -4.04 11.89 -10.23
CA CYS A 214 -3.04 10.93 -9.82
C CYS A 214 -2.79 10.88 -8.31
N CYS A 215 -3.13 11.94 -7.59
CA CYS A 215 -2.90 12.05 -6.15
C CYS A 215 -4.06 12.78 -5.46
N ARG A 216 -4.01 12.80 -4.12
CA ARG A 216 -5.05 13.47 -3.31
C ARG A 216 -5.15 14.96 -3.58
N ASP A 217 -4.03 15.61 -3.85
CA ASP A 217 -4.00 17.04 -4.15
C ASP A 217 -4.72 17.35 -5.46
N ASP A 218 -4.57 16.49 -6.47
CA ASP A 218 -5.31 16.62 -7.73
C ASP A 218 -6.83 16.55 -7.48
N ILE A 219 -7.27 15.66 -6.59
CA ILE A 219 -8.69 15.55 -6.22
C ILE A 219 -9.15 16.82 -5.51
N MET A 220 -8.34 17.35 -4.59
CA MET A 220 -8.67 18.57 -3.84
C MET A 220 -8.83 19.78 -4.75
N VAL A 221 -8.00 19.87 -5.79
CA VAL A 221 -8.04 20.98 -6.75
C VAL A 221 -9.22 20.83 -7.74
N TYR A 222 -9.62 19.60 -8.04
CA TYR A 222 -10.70 19.30 -8.98
C TYR A 222 -12.10 19.53 -8.37
N LEU A 223 -12.28 19.27 -7.06
CA LEU A 223 -13.54 19.44 -6.33
C LEU A 223 -13.77 20.88 -5.89
#